data_4726506f5acbd65d7521e04b00d49496
#
_entry.id   4726506f5acbd65d7521e04b00d49496
#
_cell.length_a   1.000
_cell.length_b   1.000
_cell.length_c   1.000
_cell.angle_alpha   90.00
_cell.angle_beta   90.00
_cell.angle_gamma   90.00
#
_symmetry.space_group_name_H-M   'P 1'
#
loop_
_entity.id
_entity.type
_entity.pdbx_description
1 polymer ?
#
loop_
_entity_poly.entity_id
_entity_poly.type
_entity_poly.pdbx_seq_one_letter_code
_entity_poly.pdbx_strand_id
1 'polypeptide(L)'
;MGLDKVERGISLLAGGLALVLALRITPDLFKNTRITATATPSKTNTCTNGYHLVHSLCEKLLTVHPSYYLPQFLLILVVGLGIAAFAYFRRRVGVIVGELLLGLALGRVGLIYLIFGAWLIIRAFRLQRYGDATFAGSGKKAREMSKARREGRSTAAKDKTDKTAAPLPKPPAESKRYTPKKPPPKKR
;
A
#
# COMPACT_ATOMS: atom_id res chain seq x y z
N MET A 1 12.83 15.03 2.15
CA MET A 1 11.86 15.12 3.28
C MET A 1 12.20 14.02 4.26
N GLY A 2 12.61 14.38 5.49
CA GLY A 2 12.97 13.43 6.56
C GLY A 2 11.76 12.92 7.33
N LEU A 3 11.96 11.82 8.08
CA LEU A 3 10.98 11.30 9.04
C LEU A 3 10.77 12.28 10.20
N ASP A 4 9.52 12.44 10.61
CA ASP A 4 9.14 13.15 11.81
C ASP A 4 9.49 12.32 13.06
N LYS A 5 9.54 12.95 14.25
CA LYS A 5 9.90 12.26 15.51
C LYS A 5 9.00 11.05 15.79
N VAL A 6 7.69 11.19 15.56
CA VAL A 6 6.70 10.12 15.76
C VAL A 6 6.91 9.00 14.74
N GLU A 7 7.07 9.33 13.46
CA GLU A 7 7.32 8.36 12.39
C GLU A 7 8.60 7.56 12.66
N ARG A 8 9.67 8.26 13.08
CA ARG A 8 10.94 7.64 13.44
C ARG A 8 10.78 6.65 14.61
N GLY A 9 10.06 7.05 15.66
CA GLY A 9 9.80 6.18 16.82
C GLY A 9 9.07 4.90 16.41
N ILE A 10 7.99 5.01 15.64
CA ILE A 10 7.21 3.86 15.16
C ILE A 10 8.05 2.96 14.24
N SER A 11 8.83 3.54 13.33
CA SER A 11 9.68 2.75 12.42
C SER A 11 10.83 2.04 13.15
N LEU A 12 11.40 2.64 14.21
CA LEU A 12 12.38 1.98 15.06
C LEU A 12 11.74 0.82 15.84
N LEU A 13 10.52 0.99 16.35
CA LEU A 13 9.76 -0.08 16.98
C LEU A 13 9.47 -1.22 15.99
N ALA A 14 9.08 -0.90 14.76
CA ALA A 14 8.85 -1.90 13.71
C ALA A 14 10.13 -2.68 13.39
N GLY A 15 11.27 -2.00 13.23
CA GLY A 15 12.59 -2.64 13.06
C GLY A 15 12.98 -3.51 14.27
N GLY A 16 12.76 -3.03 15.49
CA GLY A 16 12.98 -3.79 16.72
C GLY A 16 12.11 -5.04 16.79
N LEU A 17 10.84 -4.95 16.44
CA LEU A 17 9.93 -6.09 16.39
C LEU A 17 10.39 -7.14 15.36
N ALA A 18 10.88 -6.72 14.20
CA ALA A 18 11.45 -7.63 13.20
C ALA A 18 12.67 -8.39 13.77
N LEU A 19 13.55 -7.73 14.51
CA LEU A 19 14.68 -8.37 15.16
C LEU A 19 14.25 -9.37 16.23
N VAL A 20 13.22 -9.07 17.00
CA VAL A 20 12.64 -10.02 17.97
C VAL A 20 12.05 -11.24 17.25
N LEU A 21 11.38 -11.05 16.13
CA LEU A 21 10.88 -12.16 15.30
C LEU A 21 12.01 -13.01 14.73
N ALA A 22 13.11 -12.39 14.28
CA ALA A 22 14.30 -13.13 13.85
C ALA A 22 14.90 -13.96 15.01
N LEU A 23 15.03 -13.37 16.18
CA LEU A 23 15.52 -14.10 17.38
C LEU A 23 14.61 -15.28 17.74
N ARG A 24 13.30 -15.19 17.53
CA ARG A 24 12.37 -16.29 17.79
C ARG A 24 12.57 -17.48 16.85
N ILE A 25 13.03 -17.24 15.62
CA ILE A 25 13.31 -18.30 14.64
C ILE A 25 14.69 -18.93 14.89
N THR A 26 15.57 -18.24 15.60
CA THR A 26 16.95 -18.71 15.86
C THR A 26 17.05 -20.14 16.41
N PRO A 27 16.21 -20.60 17.38
CA PRO A 27 16.28 -21.99 17.86
C PRO A 27 16.00 -23.02 16.77
N ASP A 28 15.14 -22.70 15.80
CA ASP A 28 14.75 -23.60 14.72
C ASP A 28 15.86 -23.75 13.66
N LEU A 29 16.85 -22.83 13.65
CA LEU A 29 18.06 -22.92 12.82
C LEU A 29 19.07 -23.97 13.33
N PHE A 30 18.97 -24.38 14.59
CA PHE A 30 19.94 -25.31 15.21
C PHE A 30 19.32 -26.67 15.52
N LYS A 31 18.01 -26.82 15.36
CA LYS A 31 17.30 -28.08 15.64
C LYS A 31 16.41 -28.49 14.48
N ASN A 32 16.40 -29.80 14.21
CA ASN A 32 15.41 -30.36 13.30
C ASN A 32 14.03 -30.24 13.97
N THR A 33 13.15 -29.41 13.40
CA THR A 33 11.78 -29.27 13.88
C THR A 33 10.87 -30.30 13.23
N ARG A 34 9.97 -30.87 14.02
CA ARG A 34 8.93 -31.78 13.54
C ARG A 34 7.65 -30.94 13.35
N ILE A 35 7.16 -30.87 12.12
CA ILE A 35 5.88 -30.25 11.81
C ILE A 35 4.90 -31.32 11.35
N THR A 36 3.63 -31.14 11.77
CA THR A 36 2.55 -32.01 11.33
C THR A 36 1.92 -31.37 10.07
N ALA A 37 2.10 -32.03 8.93
CA ALA A 37 1.38 -31.65 7.71
C ALA A 37 0.01 -32.30 7.74
N THR A 38 -1.05 -31.48 7.61
CA THR A 38 -2.44 -31.94 7.56
C THR A 38 -2.98 -31.90 6.14
N ALA A 39 -3.68 -32.93 5.72
CA ALA A 39 -4.38 -32.98 4.45
C ALA A 39 -5.83 -33.45 4.69
N THR A 40 -6.74 -33.02 3.85
CA THR A 40 -8.12 -33.51 3.87
C THR A 40 -8.17 -34.95 3.37
N PRO A 41 -8.85 -35.86 4.06
CA PRO A 41 -8.99 -37.23 3.60
C PRO A 41 -9.83 -37.33 2.29
N SER A 42 -9.61 -38.36 1.52
CA SER A 42 -10.42 -38.68 0.35
C SER A 42 -11.88 -38.97 0.78
N LYS A 43 -12.81 -38.94 -0.18
CA LYS A 43 -14.25 -39.28 0.05
C LYS A 43 -14.45 -40.68 0.68
N THR A 44 -13.46 -41.53 0.59
CA THR A 44 -13.43 -42.87 1.17
C THR A 44 -12.71 -42.97 2.51
N ASN A 45 -12.45 -41.81 3.18
CA ASN A 45 -11.67 -41.72 4.43
C ASN A 45 -10.27 -42.40 4.33
N THR A 46 -9.72 -42.49 3.16
CA THR A 46 -8.37 -43.02 2.93
C THR A 46 -7.37 -41.85 2.82
N CYS A 47 -6.24 -41.99 3.48
CA CYS A 47 -5.14 -41.03 3.38
C CYS A 47 -4.18 -41.47 2.26
N THR A 48 -3.59 -40.51 1.57
CA THR A 48 -2.50 -40.74 0.61
C THR A 48 -1.27 -41.33 1.31
N ASN A 49 -0.40 -42.03 0.55
CA ASN A 49 0.77 -42.71 1.11
C ASN A 49 1.61 -41.86 2.06
N GLY A 50 1.81 -42.38 3.28
CA GLY A 50 2.62 -41.75 4.31
C GLY A 50 1.87 -40.76 5.26
N TYR A 51 0.54 -40.64 5.09
CA TYR A 51 -0.31 -39.97 6.04
C TYR A 51 -1.12 -40.94 6.89
N HIS A 52 -1.28 -40.64 8.17
CA HIS A 52 -2.10 -41.41 9.10
C HIS A 52 -3.37 -40.66 9.43
N LEU A 53 -4.52 -41.36 9.50
CA LEU A 53 -5.78 -40.72 9.87
C LEU A 53 -5.85 -40.49 11.38
N VAL A 54 -5.87 -39.21 11.76
CA VAL A 54 -6.01 -38.79 13.17
C VAL A 54 -7.13 -37.75 13.24
N HIS A 55 -8.15 -37.99 14.07
CA HIS A 55 -9.29 -37.09 14.26
C HIS A 55 -9.94 -36.61 12.95
N SER A 56 -10.17 -37.53 12.00
CA SER A 56 -10.76 -37.23 10.68
C SER A 56 -9.90 -36.37 9.75
N LEU A 57 -8.61 -36.18 10.07
CA LEU A 57 -7.64 -35.49 9.23
C LEU A 57 -6.47 -36.43 8.96
N CYS A 58 -5.92 -36.34 7.74
CA CYS A 58 -4.72 -37.07 7.38
C CYS A 58 -3.50 -36.30 7.87
N GLU A 59 -2.73 -36.83 8.81
CA GLU A 59 -1.56 -36.22 9.39
C GLU A 59 -0.27 -36.94 9.00
N LYS A 60 0.77 -36.18 8.68
CA LYS A 60 2.11 -36.70 8.43
C LYS A 60 3.13 -35.87 9.22
N LEU A 61 3.96 -36.56 9.99
CA LEU A 61 5.11 -35.96 10.65
C LEU A 61 6.25 -35.74 9.65
N LEU A 62 6.54 -34.48 9.36
CA LEU A 62 7.67 -34.08 8.52
C LEU A 62 8.79 -33.50 9.40
N THR A 63 10.00 -34.00 9.21
CA THR A 63 11.20 -33.39 9.79
C THR A 63 11.69 -32.30 8.85
N VAL A 64 11.70 -31.08 9.32
CA VAL A 64 12.18 -29.91 8.57
C VAL A 64 13.62 -29.62 8.98
N HIS A 65 14.50 -29.61 7.99
CA HIS A 65 15.90 -29.27 8.20
C HIS A 65 16.08 -27.77 8.49
N PRO A 66 17.08 -27.38 9.27
CA PRO A 66 17.37 -25.98 9.60
C PRO A 66 17.52 -25.06 8.39
N SER A 67 18.06 -25.59 7.28
CA SER A 67 18.22 -24.86 6.03
C SER A 67 16.92 -24.28 5.45
N TYR A 68 15.77 -24.85 5.81
CA TYR A 68 14.46 -24.35 5.39
C TYR A 68 14.14 -22.97 6.00
N TYR A 69 14.55 -22.74 7.23
CA TYR A 69 14.29 -21.48 7.94
C TYR A 69 15.32 -20.39 7.67
N LEU A 70 16.48 -20.76 7.11
CA LEU A 70 17.58 -19.85 6.86
C LEU A 70 17.22 -18.66 5.97
N PRO A 71 16.57 -18.82 4.80
CA PRO A 71 16.24 -17.70 3.92
C PRO A 71 15.25 -16.75 4.58
N GLN A 72 14.25 -17.27 5.30
CA GLN A 72 13.28 -16.46 6.01
C GLN A 72 13.92 -15.67 7.16
N PHE A 73 14.80 -16.31 7.92
CA PHE A 73 15.57 -15.67 8.99
C PHE A 73 16.43 -14.52 8.45
N LEU A 74 17.22 -14.79 7.40
CA LEU A 74 18.08 -13.78 6.77
C LEU A 74 17.26 -12.60 6.22
N LEU A 75 16.13 -12.87 5.59
CA LEU A 75 15.25 -11.85 5.06
C LEU A 75 14.75 -10.93 6.19
N ILE A 76 14.21 -11.50 7.26
CA ILE A 76 13.68 -10.73 8.40
C ILE A 76 14.80 -9.92 9.05
N LEU A 77 15.97 -10.51 9.25
CA LEU A 77 17.11 -9.87 9.89
C LEU A 77 17.65 -8.72 9.05
N VAL A 78 17.92 -8.93 7.77
CA VAL A 78 18.47 -7.91 6.86
C VAL A 78 17.48 -6.77 6.66
N VAL A 79 16.21 -7.08 6.40
CA VAL A 79 15.20 -6.04 6.19
C VAL A 79 14.88 -5.32 7.49
N GLY A 80 14.81 -6.02 8.62
CA GLY A 80 14.61 -5.42 9.95
C GLY A 80 15.72 -4.44 10.33
N LEU A 81 16.98 -4.84 10.12
CA LEU A 81 18.14 -3.94 10.30
C LEU A 81 18.09 -2.77 9.32
N GLY A 82 17.69 -3.03 8.07
CA GLY A 82 17.50 -1.99 7.05
C GLY A 82 16.48 -0.94 7.48
N ILE A 83 15.30 -1.36 7.98
CA ILE A 83 14.27 -0.45 8.51
C ILE A 83 14.85 0.39 9.64
N ALA A 84 15.52 -0.21 10.61
CA ALA A 84 16.13 0.49 11.73
C ALA A 84 17.19 1.52 11.27
N ALA A 85 18.05 1.13 10.32
CA ALA A 85 19.06 2.02 9.75
C ALA A 85 18.42 3.19 8.99
N PHE A 86 17.46 2.93 8.09
CA PHE A 86 16.77 3.98 7.36
C PHE A 86 15.96 4.91 8.27
N ALA A 87 15.35 4.40 9.34
CA ALA A 87 14.69 5.20 10.37
C ALA A 87 15.71 6.08 11.12
N TYR A 88 16.89 5.54 11.44
CA TYR A 88 17.98 6.31 12.05
C TYR A 88 18.45 7.44 11.15
N PHE A 89 18.71 7.17 9.87
CA PHE A 89 19.12 8.16 8.88
C PHE A 89 17.98 9.03 8.37
N ARG A 90 16.77 8.90 8.90
CA ARG A 90 15.56 9.65 8.53
C ARG A 90 15.16 9.50 7.05
N ARG A 91 15.49 8.38 6.43
CA ARG A 91 15.17 8.07 5.03
C ARG A 91 13.80 7.42 4.92
N ARG A 92 12.74 8.21 4.70
CA ARG A 92 11.35 7.75 4.65
C ARG A 92 11.09 6.63 3.63
N VAL A 93 11.63 6.78 2.42
CA VAL A 93 11.41 5.80 1.34
C VAL A 93 11.95 4.41 1.71
N GLY A 94 13.15 4.34 2.29
CA GLY A 94 13.75 3.07 2.71
C GLY A 94 12.92 2.35 3.77
N VAL A 95 12.35 3.09 4.73
CA VAL A 95 11.46 2.52 5.76
C VAL A 95 10.19 1.97 5.12
N ILE A 96 9.50 2.72 4.26
CA ILE A 96 8.27 2.29 3.59
C ILE A 96 8.52 1.01 2.78
N VAL A 97 9.60 0.97 1.99
CA VAL A 97 9.95 -0.21 1.19
C VAL A 97 10.25 -1.41 2.10
N GLY A 98 11.00 -1.22 3.17
CA GLY A 98 11.30 -2.29 4.13
C GLY A 98 10.05 -2.84 4.82
N GLU A 99 9.15 -1.99 5.28
CA GLU A 99 7.89 -2.40 5.92
C GLU A 99 6.97 -3.16 4.94
N LEU A 100 6.88 -2.72 3.68
CA LEU A 100 6.11 -3.43 2.66
C LEU A 100 6.72 -4.80 2.33
N LEU A 101 8.04 -4.89 2.20
CA LEU A 101 8.73 -6.16 1.97
C LEU A 101 8.50 -7.15 3.12
N LEU A 102 8.68 -6.72 4.38
CA LEU A 102 8.38 -7.57 5.54
C LEU A 102 6.91 -7.94 5.60
N GLY A 103 6.02 -6.99 5.31
CA GLY A 103 4.59 -7.23 5.29
C GLY A 103 4.17 -8.33 4.33
N LEU A 104 4.75 -8.34 3.14
CA LEU A 104 4.48 -9.37 2.13
C LEU A 104 5.16 -10.71 2.49
N ALA A 105 6.39 -10.68 2.99
CA ALA A 105 7.17 -11.90 3.28
C ALA A 105 6.64 -12.68 4.49
N LEU A 106 6.12 -12.01 5.52
CA LEU A 106 5.65 -12.63 6.77
C LEU A 106 4.18 -13.10 6.72
N GLY A 107 3.46 -12.87 5.62
CA GLY A 107 2.07 -13.29 5.46
C GLY A 107 1.16 -12.70 6.55
N ARG A 108 0.46 -13.55 7.33
CA ARG A 108 -0.49 -13.09 8.36
C ARG A 108 0.14 -12.20 9.42
N VAL A 109 1.35 -12.54 9.87
CA VAL A 109 2.08 -11.73 10.88
C VAL A 109 2.57 -10.42 10.25
N GLY A 110 2.81 -10.40 8.95
CA GLY A 110 3.24 -9.24 8.18
C GLY A 110 2.19 -8.14 8.03
N LEU A 111 0.91 -8.41 8.29
CA LEU A 111 -0.17 -7.41 8.19
C LEU A 111 0.11 -6.14 9.00
N ILE A 112 0.75 -6.27 10.17
CA ILE A 112 1.12 -5.12 11.00
C ILE A 112 2.08 -4.19 10.25
N TYR A 113 3.07 -4.76 9.56
CA TYR A 113 4.04 -4.00 8.76
C TYR A 113 3.39 -3.36 7.54
N LEU A 114 2.43 -4.04 6.89
CA LEU A 114 1.64 -3.45 5.79
C LEU A 114 0.82 -2.26 6.26
N ILE A 115 0.20 -2.33 7.44
CA ILE A 115 -0.57 -1.23 8.03
C ILE A 115 0.35 -0.04 8.31
N PHE A 116 1.53 -0.25 8.90
CA PHE A 116 2.50 0.80 9.17
C PHE A 116 3.04 1.42 7.87
N GLY A 117 3.41 0.61 6.90
CA GLY A 117 3.84 1.07 5.58
C GLY A 117 2.77 1.90 4.87
N ALA A 118 1.53 1.42 4.84
CA ALA A 118 0.40 2.15 4.27
C ALA A 118 0.14 3.48 5.00
N TRP A 119 0.21 3.49 6.34
CA TRP A 119 0.08 4.70 7.13
C TRP A 119 1.17 5.73 6.79
N LEU A 120 2.43 5.30 6.66
CA LEU A 120 3.54 6.16 6.26
C LEU A 120 3.35 6.72 4.84
N ILE A 121 2.85 5.92 3.89
CA ILE A 121 2.55 6.37 2.52
C ILE A 121 1.48 7.46 2.54
N ILE A 122 0.36 7.23 3.24
CA ILE A 122 -0.73 8.21 3.34
C ILE A 122 -0.21 9.51 3.96
N ARG A 123 0.62 9.42 5.01
CA ARG A 123 1.19 10.57 5.69
C ARG A 123 2.19 11.32 4.80
N ALA A 124 3.03 10.61 4.05
CA ALA A 124 3.94 11.19 3.08
C ALA A 124 3.19 11.94 1.97
N PHE A 125 2.13 11.33 1.43
CA PHE A 125 1.28 11.95 0.41
C PHE A 125 0.60 13.24 0.91
N ARG A 126 0.08 13.23 2.15
CA ARG A 126 -0.51 14.42 2.76
C ARG A 126 0.49 15.53 2.94
N LEU A 127 1.68 15.21 3.45
CA LEU A 127 2.75 16.17 3.64
C LEU A 127 3.16 16.80 2.31
N GLN A 128 3.26 16.00 1.26
CA GLN A 128 3.63 16.47 -0.08
C GLN A 128 2.55 17.35 -0.69
N ARG A 129 1.27 16.97 -0.55
CA ARG A 129 0.16 17.67 -1.20
C ARG A 129 -0.34 18.89 -0.43
N TYR A 130 -0.39 18.81 0.90
CA TYR A 130 -0.99 19.83 1.75
C TYR A 130 0.03 20.53 2.67
N GLY A 131 1.29 20.06 2.71
CA GLY A 131 2.32 20.56 3.61
C GLY A 131 2.06 20.26 5.08
N ASP A 132 1.08 19.40 5.41
CA ASP A 132 0.74 18.99 6.76
C ASP A 132 0.45 17.49 6.80
N ALA A 133 1.09 16.78 7.74
CA ALA A 133 0.95 15.36 7.91
C ALA A 133 -0.28 14.95 8.74
N THR A 134 -0.90 15.90 9.48
CA THR A 134 -2.05 15.64 10.34
C THR A 134 -3.36 15.61 9.55
N PHE A 135 -4.34 14.80 10.02
CA PHE A 135 -5.65 14.71 9.40
C PHE A 135 -6.41 16.05 9.46
N ALA A 136 -6.32 16.72 10.61
CA ALA A 136 -7.01 17.99 10.83
C ALA A 136 -6.41 19.13 9.99
N GLY A 137 -5.08 19.27 9.98
CA GLY A 137 -4.39 20.32 9.22
C GLY A 137 -4.50 20.12 7.71
N SER A 138 -4.27 18.90 7.23
CA SER A 138 -4.44 18.59 5.81
C SER A 138 -5.88 18.78 5.33
N GLY A 139 -6.88 18.47 6.18
CA GLY A 139 -8.29 18.67 5.87
C GLY A 139 -8.66 20.16 5.76
N LYS A 140 -8.14 21.02 6.65
CA LYS A 140 -8.32 22.48 6.57
C LYS A 140 -7.73 23.02 5.27
N LYS A 141 -6.47 22.72 4.99
CA LYS A 141 -5.79 23.16 3.75
C LYS A 141 -6.46 22.65 2.46
N ALA A 142 -6.97 21.40 2.46
CA ALA A 142 -7.72 20.87 1.34
C ALA A 142 -9.00 21.67 1.07
N ARG A 143 -9.72 22.08 2.13
CA ARG A 143 -10.91 22.92 2.02
C ARG A 143 -10.56 24.33 1.51
N GLU A 144 -9.49 24.93 2.02
CA GLU A 144 -8.99 26.23 1.55
C GLU A 144 -8.59 26.20 0.08
N MET A 145 -7.85 25.18 -0.36
CA MET A 145 -7.51 24.99 -1.79
C MET A 145 -8.75 24.82 -2.66
N SER A 146 -9.74 24.06 -2.19
CA SER A 146 -10.99 23.87 -2.95
C SER A 146 -11.80 25.14 -3.05
N LYS A 147 -11.82 25.95 -1.97
CA LYS A 147 -12.47 27.27 -1.93
C LYS A 147 -11.79 28.27 -2.86
N ALA A 148 -10.45 28.38 -2.78
CA ALA A 148 -9.65 29.23 -3.66
C ALA A 148 -9.84 28.85 -5.15
N ARG A 149 -9.91 27.53 -5.46
CA ARG A 149 -10.19 27.07 -6.81
C ARG A 149 -11.60 27.43 -7.32
N ARG A 150 -12.60 27.42 -6.44
CA ARG A 150 -13.97 27.87 -6.77
C ARG A 150 -14.03 29.37 -7.00
N GLU A 151 -13.39 30.16 -6.15
CA GLU A 151 -13.29 31.60 -6.26
C GLU A 151 -12.55 32.01 -7.55
N GLY A 152 -11.40 31.41 -7.85
CA GLY A 152 -10.66 31.64 -9.08
C GLY A 152 -11.47 31.26 -10.35
N ARG A 153 -12.35 30.26 -10.25
CA ARG A 153 -13.22 29.87 -11.37
C ARG A 153 -14.38 30.83 -11.57
N SER A 154 -14.91 31.40 -10.46
CA SER A 154 -15.98 32.40 -10.52
C SER A 154 -15.47 33.76 -11.04
N THR A 155 -14.26 34.19 -10.69
CA THR A 155 -13.63 35.39 -11.22
C THR A 155 -13.27 35.24 -12.70
N ALA A 156 -12.74 34.09 -13.13
CA ALA A 156 -12.48 33.82 -14.54
C ALA A 156 -13.75 33.73 -15.40
N ALA A 157 -14.87 33.30 -14.81
CA ALA A 157 -16.17 33.32 -15.49
C ALA A 157 -16.76 34.75 -15.61
N LYS A 158 -16.59 35.58 -14.55
CA LYS A 158 -16.99 36.99 -14.55
C LYS A 158 -16.18 37.82 -15.56
N ASP A 159 -14.86 37.61 -15.62
CA ASP A 159 -13.98 38.32 -16.55
C ASP A 159 -14.27 37.97 -18.04
N LYS A 160 -14.86 36.78 -18.28
CA LYS A 160 -15.36 36.41 -19.61
C LYS A 160 -16.66 37.07 -19.97
N THR A 161 -17.53 37.38 -18.99
CA THR A 161 -18.82 38.07 -19.22
C THR A 161 -18.62 39.58 -19.44
N ASP A 162 -17.68 40.23 -18.75
CA ASP A 162 -17.38 41.66 -18.92
C ASP A 162 -16.64 41.96 -20.24
N LYS A 163 -15.92 41.00 -20.83
CA LYS A 163 -15.28 41.15 -22.14
C LYS A 163 -16.25 40.98 -23.32
N THR A 164 -17.53 40.66 -23.06
CA THR A 164 -18.56 40.47 -24.10
C THR A 164 -19.31 41.75 -24.44
N ALA A 165 -18.84 42.94 -23.96
CA ALA A 165 -19.32 44.24 -24.43
C ALA A 165 -18.56 44.72 -25.72
N ALA A 166 -17.64 43.95 -26.25
CA ALA A 166 -17.09 44.16 -27.58
C ALA A 166 -18.04 43.53 -28.64
N PRO A 167 -18.22 44.14 -29.84
CA PRO A 167 -19.13 43.60 -30.87
C PRO A 167 -18.78 42.14 -31.14
N LEU A 168 -19.78 41.26 -30.99
CA LEU A 168 -19.68 39.82 -31.19
C LEU A 168 -18.78 39.48 -32.37
N PRO A 169 -17.68 38.78 -32.20
CA PRO A 169 -16.93 38.23 -33.29
C PRO A 169 -17.85 37.31 -34.08
N LYS A 170 -17.88 37.49 -35.41
CA LYS A 170 -18.64 36.62 -36.32
C LYS A 170 -18.43 35.16 -35.89
N PRO A 171 -19.50 34.36 -35.80
CA PRO A 171 -19.35 32.98 -35.43
C PRO A 171 -18.32 32.31 -36.35
N PRO A 172 -17.40 31.51 -35.82
CA PRO A 172 -16.41 30.83 -36.63
C PRO A 172 -17.13 30.01 -37.71
N ALA A 173 -16.67 30.13 -38.96
CA ALA A 173 -17.26 29.41 -40.08
C ALA A 173 -17.42 27.93 -39.71
N GLU A 174 -18.61 27.37 -39.84
CA GLU A 174 -18.94 26.00 -39.47
C GLU A 174 -17.90 25.05 -40.05
N SER A 175 -17.19 24.36 -39.16
CA SER A 175 -16.22 23.37 -39.55
C SER A 175 -16.90 22.27 -40.34
N LYS A 176 -16.53 22.08 -41.60
CA LYS A 176 -17.09 21.06 -42.51
C LYS A 176 -17.13 19.64 -41.95
N ARG A 177 -16.46 19.40 -40.82
CA ARG A 177 -16.40 18.09 -40.12
C ARG A 177 -17.59 17.80 -39.23
N TYR A 178 -18.39 18.81 -38.86
CA TYR A 178 -19.47 18.67 -37.87
C TYR A 178 -20.83 19.22 -38.32
N THR A 179 -21.04 19.45 -39.60
CA THR A 179 -22.36 19.77 -40.10
C THR A 179 -23.28 18.54 -39.99
N PRO A 180 -24.25 18.51 -39.07
CA PRO A 180 -25.21 17.40 -39.00
C PRO A 180 -25.97 17.34 -40.34
N LYS A 181 -25.97 16.16 -40.99
CA LYS A 181 -26.77 15.93 -42.21
C LYS A 181 -28.22 16.26 -41.91
N LYS A 182 -28.78 17.25 -42.62
CA LYS A 182 -30.21 17.55 -42.54
C LYS A 182 -31.01 16.28 -42.82
N PRO A 183 -32.02 15.96 -41.99
CA PRO A 183 -32.88 14.83 -42.27
C PRO A 183 -33.59 15.03 -43.59
N PRO A 184 -33.82 13.95 -44.37
CA PRO A 184 -34.50 14.08 -45.66
C PRO A 184 -35.92 14.62 -45.47
N PRO A 185 -36.45 15.45 -46.42
CA PRO A 185 -37.78 16.00 -46.32
C PRO A 185 -38.82 14.88 -46.30
N LYS A 186 -39.71 14.90 -45.28
CA LYS A 186 -40.87 14.00 -45.24
C LYS A 186 -41.73 14.27 -46.49
N LYS A 187 -41.82 13.28 -47.36
CA LYS A 187 -42.83 13.28 -48.44
C LYS A 187 -44.21 13.25 -47.77
N ARG A 188 -45.00 14.26 -48.06
CA ARG A 188 -46.46 14.27 -47.82
C ARG A 188 -47.13 13.40 -48.84
#